data_e29019e29a0b09eaf68f0bea036287bb
#
_entry.id   e29019e29a0b09eaf68f0bea036287bb
#
_cell.length_a   1.000
_cell.length_b   1.000
_cell.length_c   1.000
_cell.angle_alpha   90.00
_cell.angle_beta   90.00
_cell.angle_gamma   90.00
#
_symmetry.space_group_name_H-M   'P 1'
#
loop_
_entity.id
_entity.type
_entity.pdbx_description
1 polymer ?
#
loop_
_entity_poly.entity_id
_entity_poly.type
_entity_poly.pdbx_seq_one_letter_code
_entity_poly.pdbx_strand_id
1 'polypeptide(L)'
;MAEAEVGDEQRGLDPTVNRLQDMVAELLGKEAALYLPSGTMCNQVAFAVHCKPGDEIIMDAGAHPFHYEGGGPAAVSGALIRPIEGVRGVYQPEQISAALQGSAYGHSISRVISVEQATNGTCWRLEQVEAVTTRARAHGLATHMDGARLLNAVVATGIPAARFAAGFDSVWIDMSKGLGCPVGAVLAGSREFIRQAWYVKHRLGGAMRQAGIIAAAGIYALTNNVTRLVEDHANARRLAEGLAPIKGLALDPRLVETNMVFFDMKGTGQEPELLAKKLESEGVSFSIEGPNLFRGVTHLDVSTGDIEKAITIVQKVLA
;
A
#
# COMPACT_ATOMS: atom_id res chain seq x y z
N MET A 1 -2.02 23.97 5.12
CA MET A 1 -3.36 23.62 5.59
C MET A 1 -4.14 24.82 6.09
N ALA A 2 -3.61 25.65 6.99
CA ALA A 2 -4.31 26.81 7.54
C ALA A 2 -4.73 27.88 6.49
N GLU A 3 -4.02 27.96 5.39
CA GLU A 3 -4.27 28.90 4.28
C GLU A 3 -4.88 28.23 3.05
N ALA A 4 -5.38 26.98 3.20
CA ALA A 4 -5.98 26.26 2.07
C ALA A 4 -7.28 26.94 1.64
N GLU A 5 -7.40 27.20 0.35
CA GLU A 5 -8.67 27.60 -0.24
C GLU A 5 -9.60 26.38 -0.25
N VAL A 6 -10.82 26.54 0.26
CA VAL A 6 -11.77 25.45 0.45
C VAL A 6 -13.13 25.74 -0.14
N GLY A 7 -13.85 24.69 -0.47
CA GLY A 7 -15.22 24.72 -0.95
C GLY A 7 -15.96 23.43 -0.60
N ASP A 8 -17.15 23.23 -1.16
CA ASP A 8 -17.92 22.03 -0.89
C ASP A 8 -17.44 20.88 -1.83
N GLU A 9 -16.68 19.94 -1.27
CA GLU A 9 -16.20 18.75 -1.99
C GLU A 9 -17.36 17.96 -2.63
N GLN A 10 -18.49 17.85 -1.96
CA GLN A 10 -19.64 17.07 -2.46
C GLN A 10 -20.25 17.66 -3.72
N ARG A 11 -20.00 18.94 -3.99
CA ARG A 11 -20.42 19.62 -5.23
C ARG A 11 -19.28 19.79 -6.23
N GLY A 12 -18.10 19.27 -5.94
CA GLY A 12 -16.90 19.48 -6.75
C GLY A 12 -16.39 20.92 -6.71
N LEU A 13 -16.71 21.68 -5.66
CA LEU A 13 -16.40 23.12 -5.53
C LEU A 13 -15.19 23.39 -4.63
N ASP A 14 -14.57 22.37 -4.04
CA ASP A 14 -13.34 22.54 -3.27
C ASP A 14 -12.12 22.59 -4.22
N PRO A 15 -11.50 23.77 -4.43
CA PRO A 15 -10.45 23.91 -5.43
C PRO A 15 -9.17 23.15 -5.04
N THR A 16 -8.90 23.00 -3.74
CA THR A 16 -7.72 22.29 -3.26
C THR A 16 -7.87 20.79 -3.40
N VAL A 17 -9.07 20.23 -3.14
CA VAL A 17 -9.36 18.82 -3.43
C VAL A 17 -9.25 18.53 -4.92
N ASN A 18 -9.86 19.38 -5.76
CA ASN A 18 -9.83 19.22 -7.21
C ASN A 18 -8.38 19.21 -7.72
N ARG A 19 -7.56 20.17 -7.27
CA ARG A 19 -6.14 20.25 -7.63
C ARG A 19 -5.36 18.99 -7.23
N LEU A 20 -5.57 18.47 -6.01
CA LEU A 20 -4.92 17.23 -5.57
C LEU A 20 -5.32 16.05 -6.47
N GLN A 21 -6.60 15.94 -6.81
CA GLN A 21 -7.11 14.89 -7.69
C GLN A 21 -6.49 14.98 -9.09
N ASP A 22 -6.42 16.17 -9.66
CA ASP A 22 -5.80 16.40 -10.97
C ASP A 22 -4.30 16.04 -10.96
N MET A 23 -3.56 16.45 -9.92
CA MET A 23 -2.14 16.10 -9.76
C MET A 23 -1.92 14.59 -9.71
N VAL A 24 -2.77 13.85 -9.00
CA VAL A 24 -2.64 12.38 -8.90
C VAL A 24 -3.07 11.69 -10.19
N ALA A 25 -4.12 12.17 -10.85
CA ALA A 25 -4.52 11.66 -12.17
C ALA A 25 -3.38 11.79 -13.18
N GLU A 26 -2.74 12.96 -13.24
CA GLU A 26 -1.58 13.23 -14.10
C GLU A 26 -0.39 12.33 -13.72
N LEU A 27 -0.03 12.27 -12.43
CA LEU A 27 1.08 11.45 -11.91
C LEU A 27 0.95 9.97 -12.28
N LEU A 28 -0.28 9.45 -12.27
CA LEU A 28 -0.59 8.04 -12.57
C LEU A 28 -0.94 7.81 -14.05
N GLY A 29 -1.04 8.86 -14.86
CA GLY A 29 -1.48 8.77 -16.26
C GLY A 29 -2.91 8.24 -16.39
N LYS A 30 -3.81 8.63 -15.47
CA LYS A 30 -5.23 8.28 -15.46
C LYS A 30 -6.12 9.45 -15.84
N GLU A 31 -7.35 9.16 -16.24
CA GLU A 31 -8.29 10.19 -16.73
C GLU A 31 -8.87 11.06 -15.60
N ALA A 32 -8.99 10.50 -14.40
CA ALA A 32 -9.53 11.17 -13.23
C ALA A 32 -9.07 10.50 -11.94
N ALA A 33 -9.23 11.22 -10.82
CA ALA A 33 -8.97 10.67 -9.50
C ALA A 33 -10.00 11.16 -8.49
N LEU A 34 -10.03 10.50 -7.33
CA LEU A 34 -10.97 10.73 -6.23
C LEU A 34 -10.21 10.71 -4.90
N TYR A 35 -10.27 11.81 -4.16
CA TYR A 35 -9.72 11.88 -2.81
C TYR A 35 -10.61 11.15 -1.81
N LEU A 36 -10.01 10.32 -0.96
CA LEU A 36 -10.68 9.46 0.01
C LEU A 36 -10.00 9.59 1.39
N PRO A 37 -10.74 9.38 2.49
CA PRO A 37 -10.18 9.46 3.85
C PRO A 37 -9.04 8.49 4.15
N SER A 38 -9.01 7.31 3.49
CA SER A 38 -8.02 6.27 3.79
C SER A 38 -7.76 5.35 2.59
N GLY A 39 -6.59 4.68 2.59
CA GLY A 39 -6.27 3.64 1.63
C GLY A 39 -7.21 2.44 1.69
N THR A 40 -7.60 2.03 2.91
CA THR A 40 -8.63 0.99 3.09
C THR A 40 -9.92 1.34 2.33
N MET A 41 -10.38 2.59 2.42
CA MET A 41 -11.56 3.02 1.66
C MET A 41 -11.29 3.00 0.15
N CYS A 42 -10.08 3.28 -0.33
CA CYS A 42 -9.74 3.16 -1.74
C CYS A 42 -9.94 1.73 -2.25
N ASN A 43 -9.44 0.72 -1.52
CA ASN A 43 -9.63 -0.68 -1.84
C ASN A 43 -11.12 -1.05 -1.84
N GLN A 44 -11.86 -0.70 -0.79
CA GLN A 44 -13.28 -1.03 -0.68
C GLN A 44 -14.11 -0.39 -1.79
N VAL A 45 -13.82 0.87 -2.13
CA VAL A 45 -14.48 1.58 -3.24
C VAL A 45 -14.15 0.92 -4.58
N ALA A 46 -12.88 0.59 -4.82
CA ALA A 46 -12.47 -0.05 -6.07
C ALA A 46 -13.13 -1.43 -6.24
N PHE A 47 -13.11 -2.26 -5.21
CA PHE A 47 -13.74 -3.58 -5.27
C PHE A 47 -15.25 -3.50 -5.44
N ALA A 48 -15.92 -2.55 -4.78
CA ALA A 48 -17.38 -2.36 -4.94
C ALA A 48 -17.79 -1.84 -6.34
N VAL A 49 -16.88 -1.19 -7.07
CA VAL A 49 -17.11 -0.80 -8.47
C VAL A 49 -16.84 -1.97 -9.42
N HIS A 50 -15.81 -2.75 -9.17
CA HIS A 50 -15.39 -3.83 -10.06
C HIS A 50 -16.19 -5.13 -9.87
N CYS A 51 -16.72 -5.39 -8.66
CA CYS A 51 -17.37 -6.64 -8.28
C CYS A 51 -18.85 -6.47 -8.02
N LYS A 52 -19.56 -7.58 -8.14
CA LYS A 52 -20.93 -7.79 -7.61
C LYS A 52 -20.88 -8.83 -6.49
N PRO A 53 -21.88 -8.88 -5.60
CA PRO A 53 -21.95 -9.92 -4.59
C PRO A 53 -21.84 -11.33 -5.20
N GLY A 54 -20.92 -12.15 -4.64
CA GLY A 54 -20.60 -13.48 -5.13
C GLY A 54 -19.47 -13.56 -6.16
N ASP A 55 -18.98 -12.42 -6.65
CA ASP A 55 -17.77 -12.38 -7.48
C ASP A 55 -16.51 -12.62 -6.64
N GLU A 56 -15.39 -12.94 -7.31
CA GLU A 56 -14.08 -13.15 -6.65
C GLU A 56 -13.05 -12.10 -7.03
N ILE A 57 -12.21 -11.78 -6.05
CA ILE A 57 -11.00 -10.97 -6.18
C ILE A 57 -9.79 -11.88 -5.98
N ILE A 58 -8.94 -12.01 -6.98
CA ILE A 58 -7.67 -12.74 -6.88
C ILE A 58 -6.61 -11.77 -6.35
N MET A 59 -5.88 -12.16 -5.30
CA MET A 59 -4.78 -11.38 -4.72
C MET A 59 -3.77 -12.28 -4.02
N ASP A 60 -2.62 -11.72 -3.65
CA ASP A 60 -1.65 -12.44 -2.82
C ASP A 60 -2.25 -12.84 -1.47
N ALA A 61 -1.86 -14.02 -0.97
CA ALA A 61 -2.34 -14.54 0.31
C ALA A 61 -1.93 -13.66 1.50
N GLY A 62 -0.89 -12.84 1.38
CA GLY A 62 -0.47 -11.84 2.37
C GLY A 62 -0.99 -10.44 2.15
N ALA A 63 -1.89 -10.21 1.16
CA ALA A 63 -2.38 -8.89 0.80
C ALA A 63 -3.15 -8.21 1.94
N HIS A 64 -2.97 -6.88 2.06
CA HIS A 64 -3.59 -6.06 3.10
C HIS A 64 -5.13 -6.18 3.14
N PRO A 65 -5.87 -6.15 2.00
CA PRO A 65 -7.32 -6.28 2.03
C PRO A 65 -7.83 -7.62 2.56
N PHE A 66 -7.01 -8.66 2.52
CA PHE A 66 -7.37 -9.98 3.03
C PHE A 66 -7.27 -10.05 4.56
N HIS A 67 -6.25 -9.40 5.16
CA HIS A 67 -5.96 -9.59 6.59
C HIS A 67 -6.33 -8.39 7.46
N TYR A 68 -6.22 -7.16 6.94
CA TYR A 68 -6.18 -5.96 7.78
C TYR A 68 -7.29 -4.95 7.52
N GLU A 69 -8.30 -5.30 6.70
CA GLU A 69 -9.41 -4.38 6.36
C GLU A 69 -10.76 -4.82 6.95
N GLY A 70 -10.74 -5.57 8.07
CA GLY A 70 -11.94 -5.93 8.80
C GLY A 70 -12.96 -6.75 8.01
N GLY A 71 -12.51 -7.55 7.01
CA GLY A 71 -13.39 -8.28 6.12
C GLY A 71 -14.12 -7.39 5.10
N GLY A 72 -13.58 -6.20 4.84
CA GLY A 72 -14.18 -5.19 3.98
C GLY A 72 -14.62 -5.67 2.60
N PRO A 73 -13.81 -6.46 1.85
CA PRO A 73 -14.22 -6.97 0.54
C PRO A 73 -15.53 -7.78 0.61
N ALA A 74 -15.71 -8.60 1.63
CA ALA A 74 -16.95 -9.34 1.83
C ALA A 74 -18.11 -8.43 2.30
N ALA A 75 -17.84 -7.52 3.24
CA ALA A 75 -18.85 -6.68 3.86
C ALA A 75 -19.38 -5.58 2.93
N VAL A 76 -18.52 -4.98 2.11
CA VAL A 76 -18.85 -3.81 1.27
C VAL A 76 -19.24 -4.21 -0.15
N SER A 77 -18.46 -5.08 -0.80
CA SER A 77 -18.70 -5.52 -2.16
C SER A 77 -19.40 -6.89 -2.26
N GLY A 78 -19.46 -7.64 -1.17
CA GLY A 78 -19.96 -9.02 -1.18
C GLY A 78 -19.06 -9.98 -1.95
N ALA A 79 -17.81 -9.57 -2.18
CA ALA A 79 -16.86 -10.35 -2.98
C ALA A 79 -16.10 -11.36 -2.11
N LEU A 80 -15.82 -12.52 -2.68
CA LEU A 80 -14.92 -13.52 -2.12
C LEU A 80 -13.48 -13.16 -2.45
N ILE A 81 -12.55 -13.50 -1.57
CA ILE A 81 -11.11 -13.42 -1.88
C ILE A 81 -10.64 -14.82 -2.28
N ARG A 82 -9.95 -14.88 -3.41
CA ARG A 82 -9.20 -16.05 -3.86
C ARG A 82 -7.71 -15.77 -3.69
N PRO A 83 -7.12 -16.24 -2.59
CA PRO A 83 -5.71 -16.03 -2.34
C PRO A 83 -4.84 -16.89 -3.26
N ILE A 84 -3.71 -16.33 -3.69
CA ILE A 84 -2.63 -17.04 -4.39
C ILE A 84 -1.31 -16.79 -3.69
N GLU A 85 -0.45 -17.79 -3.61
CA GLU A 85 0.82 -17.69 -2.88
C GLU A 85 1.91 -17.08 -3.77
N GLY A 86 2.27 -15.84 -3.51
CA GLY A 86 3.40 -15.15 -4.14
C GLY A 86 4.69 -15.34 -3.35
N VAL A 87 5.83 -15.21 -4.03
CA VAL A 87 7.12 -15.12 -3.35
C VAL A 87 7.32 -13.69 -2.85
N ARG A 88 7.28 -13.48 -1.54
CA ARG A 88 7.29 -12.15 -0.92
C ARG A 88 6.16 -11.24 -1.44
N GLY A 89 4.99 -11.82 -1.70
CA GLY A 89 3.83 -11.10 -2.21
C GLY A 89 3.81 -10.89 -3.73
N VAL A 90 4.83 -11.34 -4.45
CA VAL A 90 4.91 -11.26 -5.91
C VAL A 90 4.54 -12.61 -6.54
N TYR A 91 3.42 -12.67 -7.20
CA TYR A 91 2.93 -13.88 -7.88
C TYR A 91 3.17 -13.81 -9.40
N GLN A 92 3.09 -14.98 -10.06
CA GLN A 92 3.36 -15.15 -11.48
C GLN A 92 2.06 -15.18 -12.30
N PRO A 93 2.08 -14.78 -13.59
CA PRO A 93 0.90 -14.78 -14.45
C PRO A 93 0.21 -16.17 -14.57
N GLU A 94 0.98 -17.25 -14.49
CA GLU A 94 0.48 -18.63 -14.56
C GLU A 94 -0.41 -18.96 -13.36
N GLN A 95 -0.10 -18.41 -12.20
CA GLN A 95 -0.90 -18.59 -10.97
C GLN A 95 -2.29 -17.97 -11.10
N ILE A 96 -2.42 -16.88 -11.86
CA ILE A 96 -3.75 -16.28 -12.17
C ILE A 96 -4.57 -17.30 -12.95
N SER A 97 -4.01 -17.86 -14.04
CA SER A 97 -4.72 -18.85 -14.86
C SER A 97 -5.09 -20.11 -14.08
N ALA A 98 -4.21 -20.55 -13.17
CA ALA A 98 -4.48 -21.69 -12.31
C ALA A 98 -5.55 -21.41 -11.23
N ALA A 99 -5.65 -20.16 -10.76
CA ALA A 99 -6.66 -19.74 -9.77
C ALA A 99 -8.05 -19.60 -10.39
N LEU A 100 -8.15 -19.34 -11.70
CA LEU A 100 -9.42 -19.24 -12.38
C LEU A 100 -10.15 -20.57 -12.37
N GLN A 101 -11.31 -20.57 -11.76
CA GLN A 101 -12.23 -21.69 -11.88
C GLN A 101 -12.91 -21.57 -13.25
N GLY A 102 -12.85 -22.65 -14.05
CA GLY A 102 -13.52 -22.68 -15.33
C GLY A 102 -15.02 -22.36 -15.19
N SER A 103 -15.70 -22.07 -16.30
CA SER A 103 -17.12 -21.72 -16.35
C SER A 103 -18.06 -22.87 -15.93
N ALA A 104 -17.59 -23.80 -15.09
CA ALA A 104 -18.38 -24.91 -14.59
C ALA A 104 -19.52 -24.39 -13.72
N TYR A 105 -20.70 -24.99 -13.89
CA TYR A 105 -21.89 -24.64 -13.14
C TYR A 105 -21.64 -24.67 -11.62
N GLY A 106 -22.02 -23.57 -10.95
CA GLY A 106 -21.92 -23.45 -9.50
C GLY A 106 -20.61 -22.81 -8.97
N HIS A 107 -19.68 -22.43 -9.83
CA HIS A 107 -18.47 -21.71 -9.41
C HIS A 107 -18.71 -20.20 -9.35
N SER A 108 -18.07 -19.53 -8.40
CA SER A 108 -17.99 -18.08 -8.34
C SER A 108 -17.15 -17.53 -9.52
N ILE A 109 -17.41 -16.30 -9.90
CA ILE A 109 -16.77 -15.67 -11.07
C ILE A 109 -15.66 -14.75 -10.59
N SER A 110 -14.41 -15.03 -10.97
CA SER A 110 -13.31 -14.11 -10.74
C SER A 110 -13.49 -12.85 -11.60
N ARG A 111 -13.39 -11.67 -10.98
CA ARG A 111 -13.60 -10.38 -11.65
C ARG A 111 -12.40 -9.45 -11.58
N VAL A 112 -11.60 -9.56 -10.55
CA VAL A 112 -10.52 -8.61 -10.28
C VAL A 112 -9.24 -9.38 -9.98
N ILE A 113 -8.13 -8.89 -10.51
CA ILE A 113 -6.80 -9.17 -9.99
C ILE A 113 -6.31 -7.94 -9.22
N SER A 114 -5.84 -8.13 -8.00
CA SER A 114 -5.30 -7.05 -7.16
C SER A 114 -3.82 -7.27 -6.88
N VAL A 115 -3.02 -6.25 -7.15
CA VAL A 115 -1.57 -6.19 -6.89
C VAL A 115 -1.31 -5.13 -5.83
N GLU A 116 -0.48 -5.43 -4.83
CA GLU A 116 -0.03 -4.46 -3.84
C GLU A 116 1.40 -3.99 -4.15
N GLN A 117 1.59 -2.70 -4.39
CA GLN A 117 2.89 -2.08 -4.69
C GLN A 117 3.25 -1.06 -3.59
N ALA A 118 4.29 -1.24 -2.80
CA ALA A 118 5.19 -2.38 -2.69
C ALA A 118 4.70 -3.31 -1.59
N THR A 119 4.58 -4.58 -1.89
CA THR A 119 4.05 -5.56 -0.92
C THR A 119 5.12 -5.93 0.11
N ASN A 120 4.83 -5.74 1.39
CA ASN A 120 5.78 -6.00 2.48
C ASN A 120 7.19 -5.45 2.21
N GLY A 121 7.28 -4.25 1.60
CA GLY A 121 8.54 -3.60 1.26
C GLY A 121 9.23 -4.11 -0.02
N THR A 122 8.71 -5.16 -0.65
CA THR A 122 9.22 -5.70 -1.92
C THR A 122 8.58 -5.00 -3.10
N CYS A 123 9.39 -4.50 -4.02
CA CYS A 123 8.92 -3.88 -5.24
C CYS A 123 8.62 -4.92 -6.31
N TRP A 124 7.40 -4.94 -6.84
CA TRP A 124 7.14 -5.60 -8.11
C TRP A 124 7.98 -4.93 -9.20
N ARG A 125 8.63 -5.72 -10.04
CA ARG A 125 9.34 -5.20 -11.21
C ARG A 125 8.32 -4.84 -12.28
N LEU A 126 8.65 -3.86 -13.14
CA LEU A 126 7.72 -3.41 -14.17
C LEU A 126 7.28 -4.55 -15.08
N GLU A 127 8.21 -5.42 -15.48
CA GLU A 127 7.93 -6.57 -16.33
C GLU A 127 6.96 -7.57 -15.68
N GLN A 128 7.04 -7.74 -14.37
CA GLN A 128 6.11 -8.59 -13.60
C GLN A 128 4.72 -7.99 -13.58
N VAL A 129 4.63 -6.68 -13.34
CA VAL A 129 3.36 -5.93 -13.36
C VAL A 129 2.72 -6.00 -14.74
N GLU A 130 3.49 -5.76 -15.80
CA GLU A 130 3.02 -5.81 -17.19
C GLU A 130 2.54 -7.24 -17.57
N ALA A 131 3.28 -8.27 -17.16
CA ALA A 131 2.91 -9.66 -17.42
C ALA A 131 1.61 -10.05 -16.71
N VAL A 132 1.45 -9.70 -15.44
CA VAL A 132 0.25 -9.98 -14.64
C VAL A 132 -0.97 -9.25 -15.20
N THR A 133 -0.86 -7.97 -15.50
CA THR A 133 -1.98 -7.17 -16.05
C THR A 133 -2.36 -7.63 -17.47
N THR A 134 -1.39 -8.01 -18.29
CA THR A 134 -1.66 -8.60 -19.62
C THR A 134 -2.43 -9.92 -19.48
N ARG A 135 -2.01 -10.79 -18.56
CA ARG A 135 -2.69 -12.06 -18.28
C ARG A 135 -4.11 -11.84 -17.77
N ALA A 136 -4.28 -10.92 -16.84
CA ALA A 136 -5.59 -10.57 -16.31
C ALA A 136 -6.56 -10.12 -17.41
N ARG A 137 -6.11 -9.22 -18.28
CA ARG A 137 -6.92 -8.75 -19.43
C ARG A 137 -7.28 -9.85 -20.40
N ALA A 138 -6.36 -10.78 -20.68
CA ALA A 138 -6.61 -11.94 -21.54
C ALA A 138 -7.75 -12.84 -21.01
N HIS A 139 -7.99 -12.80 -19.69
CA HIS A 139 -9.09 -13.51 -19.03
C HIS A 139 -10.32 -12.62 -18.73
N GLY A 140 -10.35 -11.38 -19.19
CA GLY A 140 -11.45 -10.45 -18.96
C GLY A 140 -11.58 -9.96 -17.51
N LEU A 141 -10.50 -10.03 -16.74
CA LEU A 141 -10.44 -9.52 -15.36
C LEU A 141 -10.15 -8.03 -15.34
N ALA A 142 -10.82 -7.30 -14.48
CA ALA A 142 -10.40 -5.96 -14.09
C ALA A 142 -9.10 -6.03 -13.29
N THR A 143 -8.32 -4.95 -13.32
CA THR A 143 -7.03 -4.86 -12.66
C THR A 143 -7.01 -3.69 -11.67
N HIS A 144 -6.64 -3.99 -10.42
CA HIS A 144 -6.54 -3.01 -9.35
C HIS A 144 -5.14 -3.01 -8.74
N MET A 145 -4.56 -1.81 -8.52
CA MET A 145 -3.32 -1.66 -7.78
C MET A 145 -3.59 -0.98 -6.44
N ASP A 146 -3.32 -1.70 -5.35
CA ASP A 146 -3.06 -1.10 -4.06
C ASP A 146 -1.67 -0.46 -4.12
N GLY A 147 -1.65 0.85 -4.26
CA GLY A 147 -0.43 1.65 -4.39
C GLY A 147 0.00 2.29 -3.08
N ALA A 148 -0.29 1.66 -1.94
CA ALA A 148 0.03 2.18 -0.61
C ALA A 148 1.49 2.64 -0.45
N ARG A 149 2.41 2.00 -1.19
CA ARG A 149 3.83 2.37 -1.27
C ARG A 149 4.35 2.45 -2.71
N LEU A 150 3.48 2.74 -3.66
CA LEU A 150 3.87 2.90 -5.07
C LEU A 150 4.99 3.93 -5.23
N LEU A 151 4.92 5.06 -4.52
CA LEU A 151 5.95 6.10 -4.61
C LEU A 151 7.29 5.67 -4.00
N ASN A 152 7.29 4.77 -3.02
CA ASN A 152 8.53 4.11 -2.58
C ASN A 152 9.11 3.25 -3.72
N ALA A 153 8.29 2.46 -4.42
CA ALA A 153 8.76 1.68 -5.56
C ALA A 153 9.28 2.58 -6.70
N VAL A 154 8.62 3.71 -6.98
CA VAL A 154 9.08 4.72 -7.94
C VAL A 154 10.49 5.22 -7.60
N VAL A 155 10.71 5.61 -6.34
CA VAL A 155 12.01 6.12 -5.89
C VAL A 155 13.08 5.01 -5.85
N ALA A 156 12.71 3.79 -5.47
CA ALA A 156 13.64 2.66 -5.42
C ALA A 156 14.10 2.19 -6.81
N THR A 157 13.22 2.28 -7.82
CA THR A 157 13.49 1.76 -9.16
C THR A 157 13.84 2.83 -10.20
N GLY A 158 13.52 4.10 -9.93
CA GLY A 158 13.60 5.18 -10.91
C GLY A 158 12.54 5.13 -12.02
N ILE A 159 11.58 4.21 -11.93
CA ILE A 159 10.51 4.04 -12.93
C ILE A 159 9.34 4.96 -12.59
N PRO A 160 8.84 5.78 -13.53
CA PRO A 160 7.71 6.68 -13.27
C PRO A 160 6.44 5.93 -12.83
N ALA A 161 5.66 6.55 -11.92
CA ALA A 161 4.42 5.99 -11.41
C ALA A 161 3.42 5.62 -12.52
N ALA A 162 3.31 6.46 -13.56
CA ALA A 162 2.45 6.21 -14.72
C ALA A 162 2.79 4.89 -15.44
N ARG A 163 4.07 4.48 -15.45
CA ARG A 163 4.49 3.21 -16.08
C ARG A 163 3.98 2.02 -15.27
N PHE A 164 4.11 2.05 -13.94
CA PHE A 164 3.53 1.03 -13.08
C PHE A 164 2.00 0.99 -13.18
N ALA A 165 1.37 2.16 -13.24
CA ALA A 165 -0.09 2.29 -13.30
C ALA A 165 -0.70 1.91 -14.65
N ALA A 166 0.05 1.92 -15.75
CA ALA A 166 -0.46 1.81 -17.12
C ALA A 166 -1.35 0.58 -17.36
N GLY A 167 -1.01 -0.55 -16.74
CA GLY A 167 -1.74 -1.81 -16.88
C GLY A 167 -3.00 -1.93 -16.03
N PHE A 168 -3.32 -0.99 -15.15
CA PHE A 168 -4.41 -1.11 -14.18
C PHE A 168 -5.62 -0.26 -14.56
N ASP A 169 -6.82 -0.79 -14.30
CA ASP A 169 -8.08 -0.06 -14.46
C ASP A 169 -8.30 0.92 -13.31
N SER A 170 -7.82 0.57 -12.12
CA SER A 170 -7.81 1.44 -10.95
C SER A 170 -6.52 1.30 -10.15
N VAL A 171 -6.03 2.44 -9.64
CA VAL A 171 -4.80 2.55 -8.83
C VAL A 171 -5.02 3.60 -7.76
N TRP A 172 -4.51 3.39 -6.56
CA TRP A 172 -4.51 4.44 -5.55
C TRP A 172 -3.12 4.65 -4.94
N ILE A 173 -2.90 5.83 -4.37
CA ILE A 173 -1.70 6.17 -3.61
C ILE A 173 -2.07 6.68 -2.21
N ASP A 174 -1.23 6.34 -1.23
CA ASP A 174 -1.41 6.76 0.16
C ASP A 174 -0.73 8.10 0.42
N MET A 175 -1.43 8.99 1.10
CA MET A 175 -0.88 10.26 1.55
C MET A 175 -0.32 10.18 2.97
N SER A 176 -0.85 9.28 3.81
CA SER A 176 -0.60 9.23 5.25
C SER A 176 0.56 8.32 5.68
N LYS A 177 1.23 7.65 4.73
CA LYS A 177 2.42 6.83 5.00
C LYS A 177 3.70 7.63 4.77
N GLY A 178 4.60 7.19 3.88
CA GLY A 178 5.87 7.84 3.61
C GLY A 178 5.79 9.31 3.17
N LEU A 179 4.64 9.74 2.65
CA LEU A 179 4.40 11.13 2.29
C LEU A 179 4.12 12.05 3.50
N GLY A 180 3.77 11.50 4.67
CA GLY A 180 3.65 12.22 5.92
C GLY A 180 2.42 13.12 6.07
N CYS A 181 1.38 12.92 5.26
CA CYS A 181 0.12 13.63 5.46
C CYS A 181 -0.65 13.07 6.67
N PRO A 182 -1.48 13.89 7.34
CA PRO A 182 -2.22 13.45 8.51
C PRO A 182 -3.27 12.39 8.19
N VAL A 183 -3.81 12.39 6.96
CA VAL A 183 -4.91 11.51 6.54
C VAL A 183 -5.04 11.56 5.01
N GLY A 184 -5.60 10.49 4.43
CA GLY A 184 -6.09 10.47 3.07
C GLY A 184 -5.30 9.59 2.10
N ALA A 185 -6.00 9.27 1.04
CA ALA A 185 -5.47 8.53 -0.11
C ALA A 185 -6.21 9.00 -1.38
N VAL A 186 -5.65 8.76 -2.55
CA VAL A 186 -6.27 9.19 -3.81
C VAL A 186 -6.35 8.01 -4.76
N LEU A 187 -7.58 7.65 -5.15
CA LEU A 187 -7.90 6.59 -6.09
C LEU A 187 -8.06 7.17 -7.49
N ALA A 188 -7.43 6.58 -8.50
CA ALA A 188 -7.43 7.03 -9.88
C ALA A 188 -7.85 5.92 -10.85
N GLY A 189 -8.46 6.30 -11.96
CA GLY A 189 -8.92 5.40 -13.02
C GLY A 189 -9.54 6.15 -14.18
N SER A 190 -10.40 5.48 -14.96
CA SER A 190 -11.19 6.16 -15.99
C SER A 190 -12.23 7.11 -15.38
N ARG A 191 -12.69 8.10 -16.12
CA ARG A 191 -13.77 9.02 -15.67
C ARG A 191 -15.03 8.25 -15.25
N GLU A 192 -15.38 7.21 -16.00
CA GLU A 192 -16.53 6.38 -15.68
C GLU A 192 -16.35 5.59 -14.39
N PHE A 193 -15.17 5.01 -14.17
CA PHE A 193 -14.81 4.35 -12.91
C PHE A 193 -14.92 5.32 -11.74
N ILE A 194 -14.33 6.51 -11.84
CA ILE A 194 -14.36 7.52 -10.78
C ILE A 194 -15.78 8.03 -10.52
N ARG A 195 -16.62 8.16 -11.56
CA ARG A 195 -18.05 8.49 -11.39
C ARG A 195 -18.78 7.45 -10.55
N GLN A 196 -18.53 6.15 -10.77
CA GLN A 196 -19.10 5.08 -9.95
C GLN A 196 -18.51 5.06 -8.54
N ALA A 197 -17.20 5.23 -8.43
CA ALA A 197 -16.47 5.30 -7.16
C ALA A 197 -17.02 6.40 -6.23
N TRP A 198 -17.43 7.56 -6.78
CA TRP A 198 -18.06 8.62 -6.04
C TRP A 198 -19.31 8.18 -5.27
N TYR A 199 -20.19 7.40 -5.91
CA TYR A 199 -21.40 6.90 -5.24
C TYR A 199 -21.06 5.93 -4.10
N VAL A 200 -20.04 5.09 -4.28
CA VAL A 200 -19.58 4.17 -3.23
C VAL A 200 -18.96 4.95 -2.08
N LYS A 201 -18.05 5.92 -2.37
CA LYS A 201 -17.48 6.83 -1.37
C LYS A 201 -18.58 7.49 -0.54
N HIS A 202 -19.61 8.02 -1.20
CA HIS A 202 -20.73 8.70 -0.54
C HIS A 202 -21.50 7.74 0.39
N ARG A 203 -21.80 6.54 -0.11
CA ARG A 203 -22.50 5.48 0.64
C ARG A 203 -21.72 5.04 1.88
N LEU A 204 -20.41 5.00 1.82
CA LEU A 204 -19.52 4.66 2.94
C LEU A 204 -19.28 5.82 3.91
N GLY A 205 -19.90 6.99 3.70
CA GLY A 205 -19.69 8.17 4.54
C GLY A 205 -18.37 8.89 4.31
N GLY A 206 -17.63 8.55 3.23
CA GLY A 206 -16.34 9.16 2.90
C GLY A 206 -16.43 10.52 2.20
N ALA A 207 -17.61 10.95 1.78
CA ALA A 207 -17.82 12.27 1.19
C ALA A 207 -17.78 13.34 2.30
N MET A 208 -16.81 14.24 2.18
CA MET A 208 -16.54 15.30 3.16
C MET A 208 -17.13 16.62 2.67
N ARG A 209 -16.85 17.71 3.39
CA ARG A 209 -17.24 19.07 3.01
C ARG A 209 -16.02 19.89 2.59
N GLN A 210 -15.43 20.65 3.49
CA GLN A 210 -14.28 21.51 3.23
C GLN A 210 -12.97 20.69 3.36
N ALA A 211 -12.85 19.62 2.59
CA ALA A 211 -11.73 18.67 2.65
C ALA A 211 -10.40 19.26 2.13
N GLY A 212 -10.45 20.43 1.47
CA GLY A 212 -9.26 21.15 1.01
C GLY A 212 -8.25 21.42 2.13
N ILE A 213 -8.70 21.56 3.38
CA ILE A 213 -7.81 21.71 4.54
C ILE A 213 -6.82 20.55 4.61
N ILE A 214 -7.31 19.32 4.48
CA ILE A 214 -6.46 18.12 4.54
C ILE A 214 -5.84 17.78 3.18
N ALA A 215 -6.52 18.04 2.07
CA ALA A 215 -5.99 17.83 0.72
C ALA A 215 -4.76 18.70 0.44
N ALA A 216 -4.66 19.89 1.03
CA ALA A 216 -3.49 20.75 0.93
C ALA A 216 -2.19 20.06 1.42
N ALA A 217 -2.28 19.21 2.43
CA ALA A 217 -1.15 18.41 2.87
C ALA A 217 -0.69 17.43 1.76
N GLY A 218 -1.63 16.83 1.02
CA GLY A 218 -1.33 15.96 -0.11
C GLY A 218 -0.60 16.69 -1.25
N ILE A 219 -1.05 17.90 -1.59
CA ILE A 219 -0.38 18.75 -2.59
C ILE A 219 1.06 19.06 -2.14
N TYR A 220 1.23 19.49 -0.88
CA TYR A 220 2.56 19.74 -0.32
C TYR A 220 3.45 18.49 -0.39
N ALA A 221 2.93 17.35 0.02
CA ALA A 221 3.66 16.10 0.09
C ALA A 221 4.08 15.58 -1.30
N LEU A 222 3.20 15.66 -2.30
CA LEU A 222 3.55 15.30 -3.68
C LEU A 222 4.64 16.20 -4.26
N THR A 223 4.68 17.47 -3.85
CA THR A 223 5.67 18.44 -4.34
C THR A 223 7.02 18.31 -3.61
N ASN A 224 7.02 17.98 -2.30
CA ASN A 224 8.21 18.11 -1.47
C ASN A 224 8.71 16.78 -0.87
N ASN A 225 7.83 15.79 -0.65
CA ASN A 225 8.18 14.60 0.15
C ASN A 225 8.49 13.35 -0.68
N VAL A 226 8.18 13.34 -1.99
CA VAL A 226 8.43 12.13 -2.82
C VAL A 226 9.92 11.84 -2.94
N THR A 227 10.72 12.83 -3.30
CA THR A 227 12.16 12.64 -3.51
C THR A 227 12.91 12.28 -2.23
N ARG A 228 12.45 12.77 -1.06
CA ARG A 228 13.05 12.42 0.23
C ARG A 228 12.83 10.97 0.67
N LEU A 229 11.93 10.21 0.04
CA LEU A 229 11.78 8.79 0.33
C LEU A 229 13.08 7.98 0.16
N VAL A 230 14.04 8.50 -0.59
CA VAL A 230 15.40 7.92 -0.69
C VAL A 230 16.08 7.86 0.69
N GLU A 231 15.83 8.83 1.57
CA GLU A 231 16.38 8.86 2.93
C GLU A 231 15.77 7.75 3.78
N ASP A 232 14.46 7.52 3.66
CA ASP A 232 13.77 6.44 4.36
C ASP A 232 14.33 5.08 3.93
N HIS A 233 14.59 4.89 2.63
CA HIS A 233 15.20 3.66 2.11
C HIS A 233 16.63 3.47 2.61
N ALA A 234 17.43 4.55 2.64
CA ALA A 234 18.80 4.51 3.17
C ALA A 234 18.79 4.15 4.67
N ASN A 235 17.90 4.74 5.45
CA ASN A 235 17.72 4.46 6.87
C ASN A 235 17.26 3.01 7.11
N ALA A 236 16.35 2.49 6.31
CA ALA A 236 15.92 1.09 6.40
C ALA A 236 17.07 0.12 6.11
N ARG A 237 17.85 0.38 5.06
CA ARG A 237 19.04 -0.43 4.73
C ARG A 237 20.07 -0.39 5.86
N ARG A 238 20.36 0.80 6.39
CA ARG A 238 21.29 0.99 7.53
C ARG A 238 20.83 0.24 8.77
N LEU A 239 19.52 0.29 9.08
CA LEU A 239 18.94 -0.49 10.17
C LEU A 239 19.16 -2.00 9.94
N ALA A 240 18.87 -2.50 8.76
CA ALA A 240 19.05 -3.91 8.43
C ALA A 240 20.51 -4.36 8.53
N GLU A 241 21.44 -3.56 8.01
CA GLU A 241 22.89 -3.81 8.09
C GLU A 241 23.38 -3.83 9.54
N GLY A 242 22.85 -2.94 10.39
CA GLY A 242 23.20 -2.90 11.81
C GLY A 242 22.59 -4.04 12.63
N LEU A 243 21.42 -4.52 12.25
CA LEU A 243 20.74 -5.66 12.91
C LEU A 243 21.29 -7.03 12.48
N ALA A 244 21.73 -7.18 11.24
CA ALA A 244 22.18 -8.47 10.69
C ALA A 244 23.29 -9.18 11.48
N PRO A 245 24.31 -8.50 12.05
CA PRO A 245 25.36 -9.15 12.85
C PRO A 245 24.92 -9.52 14.27
N ILE A 246 23.74 -9.09 14.73
CA ILE A 246 23.29 -9.35 16.10
C ILE A 246 22.90 -10.82 16.25
N LYS A 247 23.56 -11.50 17.17
CA LYS A 247 23.28 -12.92 17.44
C LYS A 247 21.82 -13.15 17.84
N GLY A 248 21.19 -14.10 17.18
CA GLY A 248 19.79 -14.46 17.42
C GLY A 248 18.79 -13.79 16.50
N LEU A 249 19.20 -12.76 15.75
CA LEU A 249 18.39 -12.18 14.66
C LEU A 249 18.76 -12.82 13.32
N ALA A 250 17.75 -12.97 12.45
CA ALA A 250 17.96 -13.45 11.08
C ALA A 250 17.26 -12.50 10.09
N LEU A 251 18.05 -11.89 9.21
CA LEU A 251 17.60 -11.07 8.10
C LEU A 251 18.70 -10.99 7.04
N ASP A 252 18.30 -10.68 5.82
CA ASP A 252 19.23 -10.37 4.72
C ASP A 252 19.06 -8.89 4.31
N PRO A 253 20.03 -8.00 4.60
CA PRO A 253 19.94 -6.59 4.24
C PRO A 253 19.77 -6.34 2.73
N ARG A 254 20.20 -7.27 1.88
CA ARG A 254 20.05 -7.18 0.42
C ARG A 254 18.58 -7.25 -0.04
N LEU A 255 17.69 -7.76 0.82
CA LEU A 255 16.26 -7.86 0.55
C LEU A 255 15.47 -6.60 0.95
N VAL A 256 16.13 -5.59 1.55
CA VAL A 256 15.51 -4.30 1.88
C VAL A 256 15.50 -3.41 0.64
N GLU A 257 14.34 -3.28 0.03
CA GLU A 257 14.17 -2.53 -1.21
C GLU A 257 13.57 -1.14 -0.99
N THR A 258 12.79 -0.97 0.11
CA THR A 258 12.10 0.27 0.44
C THR A 258 12.33 0.65 1.90
N ASN A 259 11.35 1.23 2.54
CA ASN A 259 11.40 1.72 3.92
C ASN A 259 10.97 0.68 4.97
N MET A 260 10.97 -0.61 4.66
CA MET A 260 10.57 -1.66 5.60
C MET A 260 11.69 -2.67 5.81
N VAL A 261 11.93 -3.04 7.07
CA VAL A 261 12.89 -4.05 7.49
C VAL A 261 12.15 -5.13 8.24
N PHE A 262 12.25 -6.36 7.75
CA PHE A 262 11.74 -7.54 8.43
C PHE A 262 12.90 -8.36 8.97
N PHE A 263 12.79 -8.82 10.21
CA PHE A 263 13.79 -9.69 10.83
C PHE A 263 13.15 -10.73 11.73
N ASP A 264 13.63 -11.97 11.65
CA ASP A 264 13.25 -13.05 12.53
C ASP A 264 14.10 -13.00 13.81
N MET A 265 13.46 -13.18 14.95
CA MET A 265 14.09 -13.15 16.27
C MET A 265 14.14 -14.50 16.97
N LYS A 266 13.73 -15.59 16.30
CA LYS A 266 13.65 -16.93 16.88
C LYS A 266 14.96 -17.38 17.53
N GLY A 267 16.09 -17.00 16.96
CA GLY A 267 17.42 -17.36 17.46
C GLY A 267 17.77 -16.70 18.81
N THR A 268 16.99 -15.71 19.28
CA THR A 268 17.19 -15.08 20.61
C THR A 268 16.65 -15.94 21.74
N GLY A 269 15.74 -16.86 21.47
CA GLY A 269 15.04 -17.68 22.47
C GLY A 269 14.10 -16.89 23.38
N GLN A 270 13.79 -15.62 23.06
CA GLN A 270 12.89 -14.78 23.84
C GLN A 270 11.48 -14.81 23.22
N GLU A 271 10.45 -14.58 24.06
CA GLU A 271 9.09 -14.39 23.59
C GLU A 271 8.95 -13.03 22.88
N PRO A 272 8.32 -12.96 21.69
CA PRO A 272 8.22 -11.74 20.89
C PRO A 272 7.64 -10.54 21.65
N GLU A 273 6.54 -10.72 22.37
CA GLU A 273 5.89 -9.66 23.13
C GLU A 273 6.76 -9.14 24.27
N LEU A 274 7.56 -10.03 24.88
CA LEU A 274 8.48 -9.65 25.96
C LEU A 274 9.65 -8.82 25.38
N LEU A 275 10.21 -9.23 24.25
CA LEU A 275 11.27 -8.49 23.57
C LEU A 275 10.76 -7.14 23.08
N ALA A 276 9.59 -7.10 22.45
CA ALA A 276 8.96 -5.84 22.01
C ALA A 276 8.81 -4.84 23.15
N LYS A 277 8.28 -5.27 24.31
CA LYS A 277 8.14 -4.43 25.53
C LYS A 277 9.48 -3.92 26.06
N LYS A 278 10.51 -4.77 26.05
CA LYS A 278 11.85 -4.34 26.47
C LYS A 278 12.41 -3.26 25.56
N LEU A 279 12.28 -3.43 24.25
CA LEU A 279 12.74 -2.45 23.26
C LEU A 279 11.94 -1.15 23.37
N GLU A 280 10.63 -1.23 23.55
CA GLU A 280 9.75 -0.08 23.71
C GLU A 280 10.11 0.72 24.98
N SER A 281 10.45 0.05 26.09
CA SER A 281 10.89 0.71 27.31
C SER A 281 12.22 1.47 27.16
N GLU A 282 13.04 1.10 26.17
CA GLU A 282 14.29 1.80 25.79
C GLU A 282 14.06 2.81 24.64
N GLY A 283 12.82 2.98 24.16
CA GLY A 283 12.43 3.96 23.15
C GLY A 283 12.48 3.47 21.70
N VAL A 284 12.50 2.15 21.47
CA VAL A 284 12.47 1.57 20.12
C VAL A 284 11.25 0.66 19.97
N SER A 285 10.40 0.94 18.99
CA SER A 285 9.20 0.15 18.72
C SER A 285 9.31 -0.55 17.36
N PHE A 286 9.03 -1.84 17.35
CA PHE A 286 8.83 -2.66 16.16
C PHE A 286 7.46 -3.33 16.23
N SER A 287 6.79 -3.48 15.08
CA SER A 287 5.55 -4.29 15.04
C SER A 287 5.88 -5.79 14.95
N ILE A 288 5.03 -6.61 15.59
CA ILE A 288 5.09 -8.07 15.51
C ILE A 288 4.16 -8.49 14.35
N GLU A 289 4.72 -9.12 13.33
CA GLU A 289 3.99 -9.52 12.11
C GLU A 289 3.76 -11.04 12.03
N GLY A 290 4.27 -11.79 13.01
CA GLY A 290 4.14 -13.23 13.07
C GLY A 290 4.82 -13.82 14.29
N PRO A 291 4.84 -15.13 14.45
CA PRO A 291 5.30 -15.79 15.69
C PRO A 291 6.71 -15.41 16.15
N ASN A 292 7.59 -14.99 15.24
CA ASN A 292 8.95 -14.54 15.56
C ASN A 292 9.38 -13.40 14.64
N LEU A 293 8.48 -12.83 13.84
CA LEU A 293 8.80 -11.87 12.81
C LEU A 293 8.49 -10.45 13.30
N PHE A 294 9.51 -9.63 13.33
CA PHE A 294 9.40 -8.19 13.60
C PHE A 294 9.49 -7.37 12.31
N ARG A 295 8.81 -6.22 12.31
CA ARG A 295 8.89 -5.23 11.25
C ARG A 295 9.28 -3.86 11.80
N GLY A 296 10.33 -3.28 11.25
CA GLY A 296 10.66 -1.87 11.39
C GLY A 296 10.24 -1.08 10.15
N VAL A 297 9.75 0.14 10.36
CA VAL A 297 9.38 1.06 9.28
C VAL A 297 10.10 2.37 9.51
N THR A 298 10.81 2.86 8.50
CA THR A 298 11.44 4.18 8.50
C THR A 298 10.58 5.19 7.75
N HIS A 299 10.54 6.41 8.23
CA HIS A 299 9.80 7.52 7.63
C HIS A 299 10.38 8.87 8.08
N LEU A 300 9.76 9.96 7.65
CA LEU A 300 10.28 11.33 7.81
C LEU A 300 10.56 11.75 9.27
N ASP A 301 9.94 11.12 10.27
CA ASP A 301 10.16 11.41 11.69
C ASP A 301 11.35 10.62 12.27
N VAL A 302 12.00 9.75 11.47
CA VAL A 302 13.11 8.91 11.92
C VAL A 302 14.40 9.32 11.22
N SER A 303 15.27 9.98 11.95
CA SER A 303 16.57 10.40 11.45
C SER A 303 17.59 9.26 11.41
N THR A 304 18.68 9.43 10.65
CA THR A 304 19.83 8.50 10.66
C THR A 304 20.41 8.33 12.07
N GLY A 305 20.42 9.39 12.88
CA GLY A 305 20.86 9.31 14.29
C GLY A 305 19.96 8.45 15.15
N ASP A 306 18.66 8.44 14.89
CA ASP A 306 17.70 7.57 15.60
C ASP A 306 17.88 6.10 15.19
N ILE A 307 18.22 5.82 13.92
CA ILE A 307 18.58 4.47 13.47
C ILE A 307 19.82 3.94 14.21
N GLU A 308 20.88 4.75 14.37
CA GLU A 308 22.06 4.32 15.12
C GLU A 308 21.77 4.03 16.58
N LYS A 309 20.92 4.86 17.21
CA LYS A 309 20.44 4.60 18.58
C LYS A 309 19.64 3.30 18.63
N ALA A 310 18.71 3.07 17.68
CA ALA A 310 17.89 1.86 17.63
C ALA A 310 18.78 0.60 17.53
N ILE A 311 19.78 0.60 16.66
CA ILE A 311 20.74 -0.51 16.53
C ILE A 311 21.45 -0.76 17.86
N THR A 312 21.97 0.29 18.50
CA THR A 312 22.66 0.20 19.80
C THR A 312 21.76 -0.37 20.89
N ILE A 313 20.51 0.07 20.93
CA ILE A 313 19.52 -0.40 21.91
C ILE A 313 19.21 -1.89 21.69
N VAL A 314 18.99 -2.31 20.44
CA VAL A 314 18.75 -3.74 20.14
C VAL A 314 19.94 -4.59 20.53
N GLN A 315 21.17 -4.15 20.25
CA GLN A 315 22.40 -4.82 20.68
C GLN A 315 22.45 -4.97 22.20
N LYS A 316 22.20 -3.88 22.94
CA LYS A 316 22.19 -3.87 24.42
C LYS A 316 21.14 -4.82 25.01
N VAL A 317 19.95 -4.83 24.45
CA VAL A 317 18.81 -5.63 24.96
C VAL A 317 18.99 -7.13 24.69
N LEU A 318 19.75 -7.50 23.65
CA LEU A 318 20.02 -8.89 23.26
C LEU A 318 21.39 -9.41 23.71
N ALA A 319 22.25 -8.56 24.32
CA ALA A 319 23.54 -8.96 24.90
C ALA A 319 23.33 -9.78 26.19
#